data_4cbe5bed2145cfc918f01b1f0274f739
#
_entry.id   4cbe5bed2145cfc918f01b1f0274f739
#
_cell.length_a   1.000
_cell.length_b   1.000
_cell.length_c   1.000
_cell.angle_alpha   90.00
_cell.angle_beta   90.00
_cell.angle_gamma   90.00
#
_symmetry.space_group_name_H-M   'P 1'
#
loop_
_entity.id
_entity.type
_entity.pdbx_description
1 polymer ?
#
loop_
_entity_poly.entity_id
_entity_poly.type
_entity_poly.pdbx_seq_one_letter_code
_entity_poly.pdbx_strand_id
1 'polypeptide(L)'
;MKIKYLLCKMIKRSIIVVMTSVQNAKRMAVIWRLKLQFAQNCSEGKLNRYGKLSKIKKGNEVKGGNYMLDQSYYQKTDEIIEHYGRKAASLIPIMQDIQAEYRYLPGELLTYVASKIGVTEAKAYSVATFYENFSFEPKGKYVIKVCDGTACHVRKSMPVKEALMKELGLSNKKHTTDDMLFTVETVSCLGACGLAPTLTVNDEVHPKMTPEKAIELLNELRGETV
;
A
#
# COMPACT_ATOMS: atom_id res chain seq x y z
N MET A 1 8.10 -6.23 -39.89
CA MET A 1 6.70 -5.83 -40.21
C MET A 1 5.70 -6.97 -40.12
N LYS A 2 6.00 -8.22 -40.49
CA LYS A 2 5.05 -9.37 -40.51
C LYS A 2 4.58 -9.85 -39.11
N ILE A 3 5.38 -9.74 -38.06
CA ILE A 3 5.04 -10.20 -36.69
C ILE A 3 4.00 -9.30 -36.02
N LYS A 4 4.00 -7.99 -36.30
CA LYS A 4 2.98 -7.05 -35.77
C LYS A 4 1.57 -7.36 -36.31
N TYR A 5 1.47 -7.85 -37.52
CA TYR A 5 0.20 -8.19 -38.17
C TYR A 5 -0.42 -9.47 -37.61
N LEU A 6 0.41 -10.45 -37.25
CA LEU A 6 -0.04 -11.70 -36.65
C LEU A 6 -0.57 -11.54 -35.21
N LEU A 7 0.10 -10.75 -34.38
CA LEU A 7 -0.35 -10.47 -33.01
C LEU A 7 -1.69 -9.72 -32.99
N CYS A 8 -1.87 -8.75 -33.90
CA CYS A 8 -3.13 -8.01 -34.03
C CYS A 8 -4.28 -8.92 -34.54
N LYS A 9 -3.97 -9.93 -35.36
CA LYS A 9 -4.95 -10.89 -35.90
C LYS A 9 -5.35 -11.96 -34.86
N MET A 10 -4.41 -12.38 -33.98
CA MET A 10 -4.69 -13.31 -32.87
C MET A 10 -5.61 -12.66 -31.81
N ILE A 11 -5.39 -11.38 -31.50
CA ILE A 11 -6.23 -10.63 -30.55
C ILE A 11 -7.66 -10.49 -31.08
N LYS A 12 -7.87 -10.29 -32.40
CA LYS A 12 -9.21 -10.23 -33.02
C LYS A 12 -9.95 -11.58 -32.97
N ARG A 13 -9.27 -12.71 -33.10
CA ARG A 13 -9.90 -14.05 -33.06
C ARG A 13 -10.35 -14.47 -31.66
N SER A 14 -9.64 -14.07 -30.60
CA SER A 14 -10.04 -14.38 -29.21
C SER A 14 -11.28 -13.62 -28.73
N ILE A 15 -11.72 -12.58 -29.45
CA ILE A 15 -12.88 -11.74 -29.09
C ILE A 15 -14.21 -12.40 -29.44
N ILE A 16 -14.22 -13.31 -30.42
CA ILE A 16 -15.47 -13.88 -30.96
C ILE A 16 -16.04 -15.01 -30.08
N VAL A 17 -15.25 -15.65 -29.25
CA VAL A 17 -15.63 -16.83 -28.45
C VAL A 17 -16.31 -16.52 -27.10
N VAL A 18 -16.34 -15.26 -26.66
CA VAL A 18 -16.84 -14.88 -25.31
C VAL A 18 -18.19 -14.15 -25.31
N MET A 19 -18.93 -14.15 -26.44
CA MET A 19 -20.17 -13.36 -26.58
C MET A 19 -21.46 -14.09 -26.19
N THR A 20 -21.47 -15.09 -25.33
CA THR A 20 -22.69 -15.86 -25.00
C THR A 20 -23.16 -15.77 -23.54
N SER A 21 -22.95 -14.66 -22.84
CA SER A 21 -23.63 -14.45 -21.55
C SER A 21 -23.93 -12.98 -21.28
N VAL A 22 -25.20 -12.68 -21.18
CA VAL A 22 -25.80 -11.33 -21.15
C VAL A 22 -25.63 -10.57 -19.79
N GLN A 23 -24.99 -11.15 -18.78
CA GLN A 23 -24.95 -10.56 -17.42
C GLN A 23 -23.75 -9.63 -17.10
N ASN A 24 -22.88 -9.32 -18.06
CA ASN A 24 -21.66 -8.54 -17.78
C ASN A 24 -21.42 -7.33 -18.70
N ALA A 25 -22.45 -6.77 -19.30
CA ALA A 25 -22.33 -5.68 -20.29
C ALA A 25 -21.57 -4.42 -19.75
N LYS A 26 -21.76 -4.04 -18.49
CA LYS A 26 -21.05 -2.88 -17.89
C LYS A 26 -19.56 -3.14 -17.62
N ARG A 27 -19.18 -4.34 -17.21
CA ARG A 27 -17.76 -4.72 -17.02
C ARG A 27 -17.04 -4.88 -18.37
N MET A 28 -17.75 -5.39 -19.38
CA MET A 28 -17.20 -5.53 -20.73
C MET A 28 -16.91 -4.20 -21.41
N ALA A 29 -17.74 -3.18 -21.19
CA ALA A 29 -17.52 -1.84 -21.76
C ALA A 29 -16.22 -1.18 -21.24
N VAL A 30 -15.87 -1.37 -19.97
CA VAL A 30 -14.62 -0.86 -19.38
C VAL A 30 -13.41 -1.60 -19.97
N ILE A 31 -13.47 -2.91 -20.08
CA ILE A 31 -12.39 -3.73 -20.66
C ILE A 31 -12.21 -3.41 -22.16
N TRP A 32 -13.30 -3.15 -22.88
CA TRP A 32 -13.27 -2.76 -24.29
C TRP A 32 -12.65 -1.37 -24.49
N ARG A 33 -13.01 -0.43 -23.63
CA ARG A 33 -12.43 0.93 -23.63
C ARG A 33 -10.92 0.90 -23.36
N LEU A 34 -10.47 0.11 -22.38
CA LEU A 34 -9.06 -0.07 -22.08
C LEU A 34 -8.29 -0.77 -23.23
N LYS A 35 -8.91 -1.78 -23.87
CA LYS A 35 -8.30 -2.47 -25.02
C LYS A 35 -8.22 -1.59 -26.27
N LEU A 36 -9.22 -0.75 -26.54
CA LEU A 36 -9.19 0.22 -27.64
C LEU A 36 -8.13 1.30 -27.40
N GLN A 37 -8.00 1.79 -26.17
CA GLN A 37 -6.99 2.77 -25.80
C GLN A 37 -5.57 2.18 -25.90
N PHE A 38 -5.40 0.91 -25.51
CA PHE A 38 -4.14 0.20 -25.68
C PHE A 38 -3.78 -0.01 -27.15
N ALA A 39 -4.74 -0.38 -27.99
CA ALA A 39 -4.56 -0.57 -29.43
C ALA A 39 -4.23 0.76 -30.14
N GLN A 40 -4.86 1.88 -29.76
CA GLN A 40 -4.56 3.21 -30.27
C GLN A 40 -3.14 3.65 -29.87
N ASN A 41 -2.74 3.47 -28.60
CA ASN A 41 -1.40 3.80 -28.13
C ASN A 41 -0.31 2.96 -28.81
N CYS A 42 -0.63 1.72 -29.22
CA CYS A 42 0.27 0.86 -29.95
C CYS A 42 0.43 1.27 -31.44
N SER A 43 -0.66 1.75 -32.09
CA SER A 43 -0.64 2.23 -33.48
C SER A 43 0.05 3.60 -33.63
N GLU A 44 -0.01 4.42 -32.59
CA GLU A 44 0.63 5.74 -32.53
C GLU A 44 2.12 5.70 -32.12
N GLY A 45 2.68 4.51 -31.93
CA GLY A 45 4.11 4.34 -31.57
C GLY A 45 4.49 4.83 -30.16
N LYS A 46 3.49 5.08 -29.31
CA LYS A 46 3.68 5.59 -27.92
C LYS A 46 4.13 4.53 -26.92
N LEU A 47 4.14 3.25 -27.32
CA LEU A 47 4.57 2.13 -26.47
C LEU A 47 5.84 1.48 -27.03
N ASN A 48 6.82 1.27 -26.17
CA ASN A 48 8.02 0.51 -26.51
C ASN A 48 7.73 -1.02 -26.52
N ARG A 49 8.74 -1.84 -26.87
CA ARG A 49 8.65 -3.30 -27.03
C ARG A 49 8.17 -4.04 -25.76
N TYR A 50 8.17 -3.38 -24.59
CA TYR A 50 7.77 -3.90 -23.27
C TYR A 50 6.53 -3.22 -22.70
N GLY A 51 5.76 -2.47 -23.51
CA GLY A 51 4.53 -1.80 -23.08
C GLY A 51 4.76 -0.55 -22.22
N LYS A 52 6.00 -0.04 -22.13
CA LYS A 52 6.30 1.21 -21.42
C LYS A 52 6.02 2.41 -22.33
N LEU A 53 5.40 3.46 -21.78
CA LEU A 53 5.18 4.72 -22.45
C LEU A 53 6.52 5.36 -22.85
N SER A 54 6.75 5.55 -24.15
CA SER A 54 7.91 6.28 -24.63
C SER A 54 7.70 7.78 -24.41
N LYS A 55 8.46 8.35 -23.47
CA LYS A 55 8.64 9.80 -23.20
C LYS A 55 7.36 10.64 -23.29
N ILE A 56 6.67 10.79 -22.17
CA ILE A 56 5.75 11.92 -21.95
C ILE A 56 6.62 13.18 -21.92
N LYS A 57 6.36 14.11 -22.86
CA LYS A 57 6.93 15.47 -22.81
C LYS A 57 6.56 16.07 -21.44
N LYS A 58 7.57 16.68 -20.80
CA LYS A 58 7.40 17.51 -19.59
C LYS A 58 6.28 18.54 -19.83
N GLY A 59 5.21 18.44 -19.06
CA GLY A 59 4.12 19.41 -19.11
C GLY A 59 2.85 18.77 -18.53
N ASN A 60 2.86 18.53 -17.24
CA ASN A 60 1.79 18.61 -16.25
C ASN A 60 2.33 17.93 -15.00
N GLU A 61 2.78 18.72 -14.07
CA GLU A 61 3.16 18.27 -12.73
C GLU A 61 1.92 17.67 -12.06
N VAL A 62 1.87 16.33 -12.03
CA VAL A 62 1.13 15.66 -10.99
C VAL A 62 1.91 15.97 -9.71
N LYS A 63 1.32 16.75 -8.83
CA LYS A 63 1.81 16.98 -7.46
C LYS A 63 1.73 15.68 -6.66
N GLY A 64 2.55 14.71 -7.00
CA GLY A 64 3.03 13.65 -6.19
C GLY A 64 4.49 14.00 -5.94
N GLY A 65 4.84 14.41 -4.73
CA GLY A 65 6.18 14.85 -4.42
C GLY A 65 7.18 13.78 -4.84
N ASN A 66 8.06 14.13 -5.75
CA ASN A 66 9.28 13.41 -6.00
C ASN A 66 10.18 13.66 -4.79
N TYR A 67 9.92 12.97 -3.71
CA TYR A 67 10.88 12.85 -2.61
C TYR A 67 11.97 11.91 -3.12
N MET A 68 13.00 12.47 -3.75
CA MET A 68 14.27 11.75 -3.86
C MET A 68 14.69 11.48 -2.42
N LEU A 69 14.65 10.22 -2.03
CA LEU A 69 15.12 9.79 -0.72
C LEU A 69 16.58 10.22 -0.54
N ASP A 70 16.90 10.71 0.64
CA ASP A 70 18.25 11.15 0.97
C ASP A 70 19.22 9.96 0.83
N GLN A 71 20.47 10.22 0.51
CA GLN A 71 21.49 9.19 0.29
C GLN A 71 21.70 8.30 1.51
N SER A 72 21.41 8.81 2.71
CA SER A 72 21.41 8.07 3.98
C SER A 72 20.47 6.84 3.95
N TYR A 73 19.31 6.94 3.31
CA TYR A 73 18.36 5.83 3.16
C TYR A 73 18.96 4.66 2.38
N TYR A 74 19.70 4.95 1.32
CA TYR A 74 20.33 3.92 0.49
C TYR A 74 21.51 3.27 1.21
N GLN A 75 22.31 4.04 1.97
CA GLN A 75 23.42 3.51 2.76
C GLN A 75 22.93 2.54 3.83
N LYS A 76 21.91 2.93 4.59
CA LYS A 76 21.33 2.07 5.63
C LYS A 76 20.68 0.81 5.02
N THR A 77 20.02 0.98 3.87
CA THR A 77 19.44 -0.15 3.14
C THR A 77 20.54 -1.11 2.64
N ASP A 78 21.68 -0.61 2.19
CA ASP A 78 22.81 -1.46 1.78
C ASP A 78 23.37 -2.26 2.98
N GLU A 79 23.48 -1.67 4.16
CA GLU A 79 23.87 -2.39 5.40
C GLU A 79 22.93 -3.55 5.69
N ILE A 80 21.59 -3.30 5.60
CA ILE A 80 20.57 -4.34 5.79
C ILE A 80 20.72 -5.44 4.74
N ILE A 81 20.90 -5.10 3.47
CA ILE A 81 21.06 -6.08 2.38
C ILE A 81 22.31 -6.94 2.58
N GLU A 82 23.44 -6.32 2.99
CA GLU A 82 24.68 -7.05 3.27
C GLU A 82 24.52 -8.03 4.42
N HIS A 83 23.81 -7.64 5.48
CA HIS A 83 23.51 -8.51 6.63
C HIS A 83 22.85 -9.83 6.19
N TYR A 84 21.97 -9.77 5.18
CA TYR A 84 21.28 -10.95 4.64
C TYR A 84 21.96 -11.60 3.44
N GLY A 85 23.15 -11.13 3.04
CA GLY A 85 24.01 -11.75 2.03
C GLY A 85 23.47 -11.66 0.60
N ARG A 86 22.72 -10.63 0.23
CA ARG A 86 22.22 -10.33 -1.13
C ARG A 86 21.49 -11.48 -1.83
N LYS A 87 20.74 -12.29 -1.10
CA LYS A 87 20.03 -13.45 -1.65
C LYS A 87 18.59 -13.10 -1.97
N ALA A 88 18.07 -13.57 -3.11
CA ALA A 88 16.67 -13.43 -3.50
C ALA A 88 15.70 -14.00 -2.45
N ALA A 89 16.09 -15.04 -1.73
CA ALA A 89 15.31 -15.63 -0.63
C ALA A 89 15.17 -14.70 0.59
N SER A 90 16.06 -13.72 0.74
CA SER A 90 16.06 -12.78 1.87
C SER A 90 15.20 -11.53 1.62
N LEU A 91 14.40 -11.50 0.56
CA LEU A 91 13.55 -10.34 0.23
C LEU A 91 12.65 -9.92 1.40
N ILE A 92 11.94 -10.88 2.04
CA ILE A 92 11.00 -10.58 3.12
C ILE A 92 11.72 -10.02 4.36
N PRO A 93 12.75 -10.67 4.94
CA PRO A 93 13.42 -10.11 6.09
C PRO A 93 14.08 -8.75 5.82
N ILE A 94 14.65 -8.53 4.63
CA ILE A 94 15.17 -7.20 4.24
C ILE A 94 14.06 -6.16 4.27
N MET A 95 12.88 -6.45 3.73
CA MET A 95 11.74 -5.54 3.73
C MET A 95 11.23 -5.27 5.16
N GLN A 96 11.26 -6.27 6.05
CA GLN A 96 10.88 -6.13 7.44
C GLN A 96 11.81 -5.17 8.17
N ASP A 97 13.13 -5.31 8.00
CA ASP A 97 14.11 -4.44 8.63
C ASP A 97 14.06 -3.01 8.08
N ILE A 98 13.83 -2.84 6.77
CA ILE A 98 13.60 -1.52 6.17
C ILE A 98 12.36 -0.86 6.79
N GLN A 99 11.27 -1.61 6.92
CA GLN A 99 10.06 -1.08 7.53
C GLN A 99 10.20 -0.80 9.03
N ALA A 100 11.00 -1.59 9.75
CA ALA A 100 11.31 -1.32 11.15
C ALA A 100 12.11 -0.02 11.31
N GLU A 101 13.09 0.23 10.42
CA GLU A 101 13.92 1.43 10.42
C GLU A 101 13.13 2.70 10.07
N TYR A 102 12.36 2.65 8.99
CA TYR A 102 11.66 3.84 8.45
C TYR A 102 10.18 3.92 8.83
N ARG A 103 9.64 2.89 9.50
CA ARG A 103 8.23 2.73 9.87
C ARG A 103 7.26 2.54 8.68
N TYR A 104 7.77 2.57 7.45
CA TYR A 104 7.06 2.25 6.22
C TYR A 104 8.05 1.71 5.18
N LEU A 105 7.55 1.23 4.05
CA LEU A 105 8.36 0.67 2.97
C LEU A 105 8.31 1.61 1.75
N PRO A 106 9.29 2.55 1.61
CA PRO A 106 9.34 3.44 0.45
C PRO A 106 9.42 2.66 -0.85
N GLY A 107 8.58 2.99 -1.84
CA GLY A 107 8.56 2.30 -3.13
C GLY A 107 9.89 2.34 -3.87
N GLU A 108 10.64 3.45 -3.73
CA GLU A 108 11.97 3.63 -4.33
C GLU A 108 12.99 2.67 -3.71
N LEU A 109 12.97 2.48 -2.38
CA LEU A 109 13.83 1.49 -1.71
C LEU A 109 13.45 0.07 -2.10
N LEU A 110 12.17 -0.22 -2.30
CA LEU A 110 11.72 -1.54 -2.75
C LEU A 110 12.28 -1.87 -4.13
N THR A 111 12.24 -0.92 -5.08
CA THR A 111 12.84 -1.06 -6.40
C THR A 111 14.37 -1.23 -6.30
N TYR A 112 15.02 -0.45 -5.43
CA TYR A 112 16.46 -0.53 -5.17
C TYR A 112 16.84 -1.91 -4.63
N VAL A 113 16.18 -2.40 -3.58
CA VAL A 113 16.39 -3.74 -3.00
C VAL A 113 16.23 -4.81 -4.06
N ALA A 114 15.14 -4.77 -4.84
CA ALA A 114 14.88 -5.73 -5.90
C ALA A 114 16.06 -5.84 -6.88
N SER A 115 16.62 -4.69 -7.31
CA SER A 115 17.77 -4.65 -8.20
C SER A 115 19.04 -5.23 -7.57
N LYS A 116 19.28 -4.98 -6.27
CA LYS A 116 20.47 -5.43 -5.54
C LYS A 116 20.50 -6.94 -5.27
N ILE A 117 19.34 -7.54 -5.00
CA ILE A 117 19.22 -8.99 -4.69
C ILE A 117 18.84 -9.84 -5.91
N GLY A 118 18.69 -9.22 -7.10
CA GLY A 118 18.43 -9.92 -8.36
C GLY A 118 17.00 -10.45 -8.50
N VAL A 119 15.99 -9.79 -7.87
CA VAL A 119 14.58 -10.09 -8.10
C VAL A 119 13.94 -9.02 -8.98
N THR A 120 12.83 -9.36 -9.64
CA THR A 120 12.07 -8.37 -10.43
C THR A 120 11.29 -7.44 -9.51
N GLU A 121 11.15 -6.16 -9.90
CA GLU A 121 10.30 -5.20 -9.17
C GLU A 121 8.88 -5.75 -8.95
N ALA A 122 8.29 -6.35 -9.99
CA ALA A 122 6.96 -6.94 -9.90
C ALA A 122 6.86 -8.01 -8.80
N LYS A 123 7.91 -8.83 -8.60
CA LYS A 123 7.96 -9.81 -7.52
C LYS A 123 8.05 -9.12 -6.16
N ALA A 124 8.90 -8.11 -6.01
CA ALA A 124 9.05 -7.35 -4.76
C ALA A 124 7.73 -6.67 -4.38
N TYR A 125 7.08 -5.97 -5.32
CA TYR A 125 5.77 -5.35 -5.10
C TYR A 125 4.67 -6.38 -4.79
N SER A 126 4.66 -7.54 -5.45
CA SER A 126 3.67 -8.58 -5.17
C SER A 126 3.80 -9.14 -3.75
N VAL A 127 5.02 -9.26 -3.23
CA VAL A 127 5.26 -9.67 -1.85
C VAL A 127 4.85 -8.55 -0.88
N ALA A 128 5.25 -7.31 -1.14
CA ALA A 128 4.93 -6.16 -0.30
C ALA A 128 3.42 -5.90 -0.17
N THR A 129 2.65 -6.12 -1.24
CA THR A 129 1.18 -5.96 -1.22
C THR A 129 0.42 -7.18 -0.72
N PHE A 130 1.05 -8.35 -0.68
CA PHE A 130 0.44 -9.57 -0.17
C PHE A 130 0.38 -9.58 1.37
N TYR A 131 1.42 -9.12 2.04
CA TYR A 131 1.49 -9.09 3.49
C TYR A 131 0.94 -7.76 4.02
N GLU A 132 -0.16 -7.81 4.76
CA GLU A 132 -0.85 -6.65 5.35
C GLU A 132 0.05 -5.85 6.32
N ASN A 133 1.09 -6.47 6.86
CA ASN A 133 2.03 -5.80 7.76
C ASN A 133 2.91 -4.75 7.05
N PHE A 134 3.10 -4.85 5.73
CA PHE A 134 3.85 -3.85 4.98
C PHE A 134 2.99 -2.63 4.65
N SER A 135 3.54 -1.44 4.88
CA SER A 135 2.89 -0.16 4.57
C SER A 135 3.75 0.64 3.62
N PHE A 136 3.15 1.15 2.54
CA PHE A 136 3.80 2.07 1.60
C PHE A 136 3.65 3.54 2.02
N GLU A 137 2.75 3.80 2.96
CA GLU A 137 2.50 5.13 3.48
C GLU A 137 3.24 5.34 4.80
N PRO A 138 3.88 6.49 4.98
CA PRO A 138 4.56 6.80 6.23
C PRO A 138 3.58 6.84 7.39
N LYS A 139 3.99 6.25 8.52
CA LYS A 139 3.19 6.21 9.74
C LYS A 139 3.65 7.27 10.74
N GLY A 140 2.70 7.79 11.50
CA GLY A 140 2.96 8.76 12.57
C GLY A 140 3.74 8.17 13.74
N LYS A 141 4.11 9.03 14.69
CA LYS A 141 4.81 8.66 15.93
C LYS A 141 4.02 7.62 16.74
N TYR A 142 2.70 7.80 16.84
CA TYR A 142 1.78 6.90 17.52
C TYR A 142 0.91 6.16 16.50
N VAL A 143 1.08 4.85 16.40
CA VAL A 143 0.26 3.97 15.55
C VAL A 143 -0.80 3.31 16.39
N ILE A 144 -2.04 3.72 16.22
CA ILE A 144 -3.22 3.23 16.93
C ILE A 144 -3.89 2.16 16.06
N LYS A 145 -3.85 0.91 16.50
CA LYS A 145 -4.52 -0.22 15.81
C LYS A 145 -5.79 -0.59 16.56
N VAL A 146 -6.94 -0.36 15.98
CA VAL A 146 -8.25 -0.71 16.56
C VAL A 146 -8.65 -2.11 16.10
N CYS A 147 -8.93 -2.98 17.05
CA CYS A 147 -9.37 -4.35 16.75
C CYS A 147 -10.82 -4.38 16.25
N ASP A 148 -11.04 -4.99 15.08
CA ASP A 148 -12.38 -5.24 14.51
C ASP A 148 -12.74 -6.74 14.48
N GLY A 149 -12.07 -7.57 15.30
CA GLY A 149 -12.43 -8.97 15.48
C GLY A 149 -13.81 -9.11 16.11
N THR A 150 -14.49 -10.23 15.88
CA THR A 150 -15.89 -10.47 16.29
C THR A 150 -16.19 -10.04 17.73
N ALA A 151 -15.33 -10.40 18.70
CA ALA A 151 -15.55 -10.06 20.10
C ALA A 151 -15.47 -8.54 20.35
N CYS A 152 -14.57 -7.83 19.69
CA CYS A 152 -14.44 -6.38 19.78
C CYS A 152 -15.57 -5.67 19.04
N HIS A 153 -15.90 -6.15 17.84
CA HIS A 153 -16.99 -5.61 17.02
C HIS A 153 -18.33 -5.65 17.75
N VAL A 154 -18.71 -6.81 18.31
CA VAL A 154 -19.94 -6.98 19.12
C VAL A 154 -19.94 -6.07 20.34
N ARG A 155 -18.76 -5.80 20.93
CA ARG A 155 -18.57 -4.89 22.07
C ARG A 155 -18.33 -3.44 21.66
N LYS A 156 -18.69 -3.07 20.42
CA LYS A 156 -18.69 -1.69 19.89
C LYS A 156 -17.31 -1.06 19.73
N SER A 157 -16.36 -1.80 19.13
CA SER A 157 -15.04 -1.24 18.74
C SER A 157 -15.16 -0.18 17.63
N MET A 158 -16.14 -0.29 16.74
CA MET A 158 -16.32 0.68 15.64
C MET A 158 -16.61 2.10 16.12
N PRO A 159 -17.52 2.35 17.08
CA PRO A 159 -17.68 3.67 17.69
C PRO A 159 -16.38 4.25 18.28
N VAL A 160 -15.49 3.41 18.83
CA VAL A 160 -14.17 3.86 19.33
C VAL A 160 -13.31 4.36 18.17
N LYS A 161 -13.25 3.61 17.05
CA LYS A 161 -12.56 4.04 15.84
C LYS A 161 -13.11 5.35 15.28
N GLU A 162 -14.44 5.45 15.16
CA GLU A 162 -15.10 6.65 14.64
C GLU A 162 -14.80 7.89 15.47
N ALA A 163 -14.79 7.75 16.81
CA ALA A 163 -14.42 8.84 17.71
C ALA A 163 -12.98 9.30 17.49
N LEU A 164 -12.01 8.37 17.39
CA LEU A 164 -10.61 8.65 17.09
C LEU A 164 -10.44 9.35 15.74
N MET A 165 -11.07 8.83 14.69
CA MET A 165 -11.00 9.43 13.35
C MET A 165 -11.59 10.83 13.29
N LYS A 166 -12.71 11.04 13.96
CA LYS A 166 -13.37 12.36 14.04
C LYS A 166 -12.50 13.36 14.78
N GLU A 167 -11.95 12.98 15.93
CA GLU A 167 -11.10 13.85 16.75
C GLU A 167 -9.80 14.25 16.05
N LEU A 168 -9.24 13.34 15.26
CA LEU A 168 -8.00 13.56 14.51
C LEU A 168 -8.22 14.14 13.10
N GLY A 169 -9.47 14.37 12.68
CA GLY A 169 -9.81 14.85 11.34
C GLY A 169 -9.39 13.87 10.22
N LEU A 170 -9.38 12.58 10.53
CA LEU A 170 -9.01 11.51 9.60
C LEU A 170 -10.22 10.99 8.80
N SER A 171 -9.94 10.30 7.72
CA SER A 171 -10.96 9.68 6.86
C SER A 171 -10.53 8.29 6.43
N ASN A 172 -11.44 7.50 5.82
CA ASN A 172 -11.12 6.18 5.29
C ASN A 172 -10.06 6.16 4.17
N LYS A 173 -9.65 7.33 3.68
CA LYS A 173 -8.57 7.49 2.68
C LYS A 173 -7.30 8.09 3.27
N LYS A 174 -7.40 8.70 4.45
CA LYS A 174 -6.28 9.37 5.13
C LYS A 174 -6.21 8.84 6.54
N HIS A 175 -5.25 7.97 6.80
CA HIS A 175 -5.08 7.27 8.06
C HIS A 175 -4.08 7.93 9.01
N THR A 176 -3.25 8.87 8.50
CA THR A 176 -2.20 9.56 9.25
C THR A 176 -2.51 11.06 9.30
N THR A 177 -2.27 11.69 10.43
CA THR A 177 -2.41 13.15 10.63
C THR A 177 -1.32 13.91 9.87
N ASP A 178 -1.58 15.17 9.50
CA ASP A 178 -0.63 15.99 8.72
C ASP A 178 0.67 16.31 9.49
N ASP A 179 0.57 16.34 10.82
CA ASP A 179 1.70 16.53 11.73
C ASP A 179 2.55 15.25 11.93
N MET A 180 2.17 14.14 11.28
CA MET A 180 2.81 12.84 11.42
C MET A 180 2.84 12.33 12.88
N LEU A 181 1.93 12.77 13.72
CA LEU A 181 1.87 12.37 15.12
C LEU A 181 1.07 11.07 15.30
N PHE A 182 -0.11 10.97 14.69
CA PHE A 182 -1.00 9.84 14.83
C PHE A 182 -1.30 9.13 13.51
N THR A 183 -1.33 7.79 13.57
CA THR A 183 -1.90 6.95 12.51
C THR A 183 -2.95 6.04 13.11
N VAL A 184 -4.15 5.97 12.52
CA VAL A 184 -5.25 5.10 12.97
C VAL A 184 -5.50 4.03 11.93
N GLU A 185 -5.30 2.77 12.33
CA GLU A 185 -5.51 1.58 11.48
C GLU A 185 -6.55 0.65 12.10
N THR A 186 -7.19 -0.16 11.28
CA THR A 186 -8.07 -1.24 11.75
C THR A 186 -7.38 -2.56 11.50
N VAL A 187 -7.37 -3.44 12.50
CA VAL A 187 -6.82 -4.80 12.36
C VAL A 187 -7.90 -5.83 12.59
N SER A 188 -7.83 -6.94 11.86
CA SER A 188 -8.83 -8.00 11.91
C SER A 188 -8.93 -8.65 13.28
N CYS A 189 -7.82 -8.87 13.99
CA CYS A 189 -7.81 -9.36 15.36
C CYS A 189 -6.46 -9.16 16.05
N LEU A 190 -6.46 -8.60 17.27
CA LEU A 190 -5.27 -8.43 18.11
C LEU A 190 -4.97 -9.66 18.99
N GLY A 191 -5.87 -10.66 19.03
CA GLY A 191 -5.73 -11.85 19.89
C GLY A 191 -6.13 -11.65 21.35
N ALA A 192 -6.50 -10.43 21.78
CA ALA A 192 -6.81 -10.06 23.16
C ALA A 192 -8.33 -10.06 23.46
N CYS A 193 -9.08 -11.07 23.00
CA CYS A 193 -10.55 -11.10 23.02
C CYS A 193 -11.18 -10.98 24.42
N GLY A 194 -10.50 -11.44 25.47
CA GLY A 194 -10.95 -11.29 26.86
C GLY A 194 -10.96 -9.86 27.37
N LEU A 195 -10.18 -8.97 26.71
CA LEU A 195 -10.04 -7.55 27.05
C LEU A 195 -10.90 -6.63 26.16
N ALA A 196 -11.70 -7.20 25.29
CA ALA A 196 -12.50 -6.47 24.29
C ALA A 196 -13.45 -5.42 24.89
N PRO A 197 -13.68 -4.29 24.22
CA PRO A 197 -13.02 -3.82 22.99
C PRO A 197 -11.60 -3.35 23.26
N THR A 198 -10.64 -3.67 22.35
CA THR A 198 -9.24 -3.37 22.53
C THR A 198 -8.69 -2.56 21.36
N LEU A 199 -7.73 -1.70 21.66
CA LEU A 199 -6.83 -1.10 20.69
C LEU A 199 -5.37 -1.23 21.17
N THR A 200 -4.42 -1.02 20.28
CA THR A 200 -3.01 -0.88 20.68
C THR A 200 -2.48 0.48 20.25
N VAL A 201 -1.54 1.01 21.03
CA VAL A 201 -0.72 2.18 20.67
C VAL A 201 0.73 1.72 20.65
N ASN A 202 1.38 1.76 19.50
CA ASN A 202 2.76 1.26 19.31
C ASN A 202 2.96 -0.14 19.92
N ASP A 203 1.95 -1.03 19.70
CA ASP A 203 1.89 -2.41 20.19
C ASP A 203 1.57 -2.59 21.70
N GLU A 204 1.45 -1.51 22.48
CA GLU A 204 0.92 -1.56 23.84
C GLU A 204 -0.61 -1.72 23.83
N VAL A 205 -1.12 -2.69 24.61
CA VAL A 205 -2.55 -3.06 24.58
C VAL A 205 -3.35 -2.24 25.58
N HIS A 206 -4.37 -1.52 25.10
CA HIS A 206 -5.35 -0.79 25.91
C HIS A 206 -6.68 -1.55 25.94
N PRO A 207 -7.09 -2.07 27.12
CA PRO A 207 -8.29 -2.91 27.26
C PRO A 207 -9.55 -2.09 27.50
N LYS A 208 -10.72 -2.70 27.23
CA LYS A 208 -12.06 -2.18 27.57
C LYS A 208 -12.25 -0.73 27.18
N MET A 209 -11.86 -0.41 25.94
CA MET A 209 -11.91 0.93 25.39
C MET A 209 -13.35 1.39 25.12
N THR A 210 -13.63 2.63 25.45
CA THR A 210 -14.84 3.37 25.05
C THR A 210 -14.44 4.58 24.22
N PRO A 211 -15.37 5.22 23.48
CA PRO A 211 -15.07 6.46 22.75
C PRO A 211 -14.43 7.53 23.62
N GLU A 212 -14.92 7.71 24.85
CA GLU A 212 -14.45 8.70 25.81
C GLU A 212 -13.01 8.40 26.24
N LYS A 213 -12.73 7.16 26.64
CA LYS A 213 -11.36 6.72 27.00
C LYS A 213 -10.37 6.85 25.86
N ALA A 214 -10.84 6.64 24.62
CA ALA A 214 -9.98 6.80 23.47
C ALA A 214 -9.57 8.24 23.23
N ILE A 215 -10.48 9.20 23.50
CA ILE A 215 -10.17 10.64 23.43
C ILE A 215 -9.26 11.05 24.59
N GLU A 216 -9.49 10.54 25.81
CA GLU A 216 -8.60 10.77 26.95
C GLU A 216 -7.18 10.31 26.64
N LEU A 217 -7.04 9.10 26.13
CA LEU A 217 -5.73 8.54 25.71
C LEU A 217 -5.05 9.41 24.63
N LEU A 218 -5.79 9.93 23.64
CA LEU A 218 -5.24 10.84 22.65
C LEU A 218 -4.69 12.13 23.29
N ASN A 219 -5.39 12.67 24.27
CA ASN A 219 -4.99 13.90 24.96
C ASN A 219 -3.73 13.66 25.83
N GLU A 220 -3.64 12.51 26.49
CA GLU A 220 -2.42 12.09 27.20
C GLU A 220 -1.23 12.02 26.26
N LEU A 221 -1.36 11.31 25.13
CA LEU A 221 -0.29 11.18 24.14
C LEU A 221 0.11 12.51 23.48
N ARG A 222 -0.82 13.45 23.33
CA ARG A 222 -0.51 14.82 22.90
C ARG A 222 0.26 15.60 23.98
N GLY A 223 -0.07 15.41 25.25
CA GLY A 223 0.62 16.05 26.37
C GLY A 223 2.07 15.57 26.57
N GLU A 224 2.38 14.33 26.21
CA GLU A 224 3.76 13.81 26.27
C GLU A 224 4.68 14.38 25.16
N THR A 225 4.13 15.10 24.18
CA THR A 225 4.87 15.63 23.02
C THR A 225 5.20 17.12 23.16
N VAL A 226 4.81 17.78 24.23
CA VAL A 226 5.16 19.17 24.62
C VAL A 226 6.33 19.18 25.63
#